data_7003a462a33cca82d3dbe0df8b75e7ab
#
_entry.id   7003a462a33cca82d3dbe0df8b75e7ab
#
_cell.length_a   1.000
_cell.length_b   1.000
_cell.length_c   1.000
_cell.angle_alpha   90.00
_cell.angle_beta   90.00
_cell.angle_gamma   90.00
#
_symmetry.space_group_name_H-M   'P 1'
#
loop_
_entity.id
_entity.type
_entity.pdbx_description
1 polymer ?
#
loop_
_entity_poly.entity_id
_entity_poly.type
_entity_poly.pdbx_seq_one_letter_code
_entity_poly.pdbx_strand_id
1 'polypeptide(L)'
;KTPVLVGGTMMYYMALIQGINDIPTTLPETRQQVTQLIAEQGIEQLHAYLTQVDPILGKQLKTTDTQRIGRAVEIYLQTGKPLSAWQNQPARALADNPHQRWQILAVMPDRDWLHKRIALRLDIMWQQGFLQEVIALRQQYHLTANLPSMRCVGYRQAWDFLEKIQNTTVFTHYNNEENFHEYMTRSLLNTHSSPIEDYRQTMQNKALYATRQLAKRQYTWMRKLVSTQQLVERFEIITWTTIDET
;
A
#
# COMPACT_ATOMS: atom_id res chain seq x y z
N LYS A 1 -12.65 -26.11 15.36
CA LYS A 1 -11.35 -25.44 15.16
C LYS A 1 -11.59 -23.94 15.22
N THR A 2 -10.71 -23.20 15.89
CA THR A 2 -10.77 -21.74 15.98
C THR A 2 -10.02 -21.17 14.78
N PRO A 3 -10.64 -20.35 13.90
CA PRO A 3 -9.94 -19.66 12.83
C PRO A 3 -9.05 -18.55 13.42
N VAL A 4 -7.85 -18.40 12.89
CA VAL A 4 -6.89 -17.34 13.26
C VAL A 4 -6.60 -16.50 12.03
N LEU A 5 -6.88 -15.20 12.12
CA LEU A 5 -6.58 -14.23 11.08
C LEU A 5 -5.30 -13.47 11.43
N VAL A 6 -4.29 -13.56 10.57
CA VAL A 6 -2.98 -12.93 10.80
C VAL A 6 -2.65 -11.97 9.67
N GLY A 7 -2.19 -10.78 10.00
CA GLY A 7 -1.75 -9.80 9.00
C GLY A 7 -1.54 -8.40 9.55
N GLY A 8 -1.12 -7.47 8.69
CA GLY A 8 -0.83 -6.08 9.05
C GLY A 8 -1.68 -5.06 8.30
N THR A 9 -2.66 -5.50 7.48
CA THR A 9 -3.54 -4.58 6.74
C THR A 9 -4.75 -4.20 7.61
N MET A 10 -4.57 -3.20 8.44
CA MET A 10 -5.54 -2.79 9.46
C MET A 10 -6.93 -2.44 8.90
N MET A 11 -7.02 -2.01 7.64
CA MET A 11 -8.29 -1.73 6.98
C MET A 11 -9.20 -2.97 6.95
N TYR A 12 -8.66 -4.16 6.71
CA TYR A 12 -9.45 -5.39 6.70
C TYR A 12 -9.93 -5.77 8.10
N TYR A 13 -9.10 -5.58 9.12
CA TYR A 13 -9.54 -5.80 10.51
C TYR A 13 -10.64 -4.82 10.91
N MET A 14 -10.52 -3.54 10.55
CA MET A 14 -11.57 -2.57 10.81
C MET A 14 -12.86 -2.92 10.08
N ALA A 15 -12.76 -3.38 8.83
CA ALA A 15 -13.91 -3.87 8.08
C ALA A 15 -14.59 -5.07 8.75
N LEU A 16 -13.81 -6.00 9.31
CA LEU A 16 -14.30 -7.17 10.03
C LEU A 16 -15.07 -6.79 11.31
N ILE A 17 -14.54 -5.82 12.08
CA ILE A 17 -15.04 -5.47 13.42
C ILE A 17 -16.04 -4.31 13.42
N GLN A 18 -16.03 -3.45 12.42
CA GLN A 18 -16.94 -2.30 12.28
C GLN A 18 -17.89 -2.41 11.08
N GLY A 19 -17.63 -3.37 10.20
CA GLY A 19 -18.37 -3.54 8.96
C GLY A 19 -17.85 -2.64 7.82
N ILE A 20 -18.41 -2.88 6.65
CA ILE A 20 -18.22 -2.06 5.45
C ILE A 20 -19.60 -1.62 4.99
N ASN A 21 -19.73 -0.35 4.66
CA ASN A 21 -20.95 0.17 4.05
C ASN A 21 -21.13 -0.43 2.65
N ASP A 22 -22.38 -0.68 2.28
CA ASP A 22 -22.73 -1.22 0.97
C ASP A 22 -22.65 -0.13 -0.12
N ILE A 23 -21.41 0.30 -0.39
CA ILE A 23 -21.11 1.34 -1.38
C ILE A 23 -20.93 0.64 -2.73
N PRO A 24 -21.65 1.07 -3.79
CA PRO A 24 -21.53 0.46 -5.12
C PRO A 24 -20.11 0.43 -5.64
N THR A 25 -19.75 -0.66 -6.32
CA THR A 25 -18.48 -0.75 -7.04
C THR A 25 -18.47 0.24 -8.18
N THR A 26 -17.37 1.00 -8.35
CA THR A 26 -17.24 1.93 -9.47
C THR A 26 -17.17 1.17 -10.80
N LEU A 27 -18.01 1.58 -11.74
CA LEU A 27 -17.97 1.09 -13.12
C LEU A 27 -16.67 1.55 -13.81
N PRO A 28 -16.10 0.74 -14.72
CA PRO A 28 -14.89 1.12 -15.46
C PRO A 28 -15.04 2.44 -16.22
N GLU A 29 -16.19 2.70 -16.81
CA GLU A 29 -16.50 3.91 -17.57
C GLU A 29 -16.46 5.15 -16.67
N THR A 30 -17.09 5.07 -15.50
CA THR A 30 -17.09 6.19 -14.52
C THR A 30 -15.67 6.47 -14.03
N ARG A 31 -14.88 5.43 -13.78
CA ARG A 31 -13.48 5.59 -13.40
C ARG A 31 -12.65 6.25 -14.49
N GLN A 32 -12.85 5.85 -15.75
CA GLN A 32 -12.18 6.45 -16.90
C GLN A 32 -12.57 7.93 -17.03
N GLN A 33 -13.85 8.26 -16.89
CA GLN A 33 -14.34 9.64 -16.92
C GLN A 33 -13.67 10.51 -15.85
N VAL A 34 -13.60 10.04 -14.61
CA VAL A 34 -12.94 10.79 -13.54
C VAL A 34 -11.44 10.93 -13.76
N THR A 35 -10.78 9.89 -14.28
CA THR A 35 -9.36 9.94 -14.65
C THR A 35 -9.12 10.99 -15.74
N GLN A 36 -9.99 11.08 -16.73
CA GLN A 36 -9.93 12.10 -17.79
C GLN A 36 -10.14 13.50 -17.22
N LEU A 37 -11.15 13.69 -16.35
CA LEU A 37 -11.39 14.99 -15.70
C LEU A 37 -10.15 15.46 -14.90
N ILE A 38 -9.46 14.56 -14.19
CA ILE A 38 -8.22 14.90 -13.49
C ILE A 38 -7.12 15.33 -14.48
N ALA A 39 -7.00 14.64 -15.61
CA ALA A 39 -5.98 14.95 -16.61
C ALA A 39 -6.24 16.28 -17.32
N GLU A 40 -7.49 16.63 -17.58
CA GLU A 40 -7.88 17.84 -18.32
C GLU A 40 -7.98 19.08 -17.42
N GLN A 41 -8.52 18.95 -16.22
CA GLN A 41 -8.88 20.07 -15.36
C GLN A 41 -8.02 20.17 -14.09
N GLY A 42 -7.28 19.12 -13.76
CA GLY A 42 -6.49 19.04 -12.54
C GLY A 42 -7.30 18.60 -11.31
N ILE A 43 -6.57 18.25 -10.26
CA ILE A 43 -7.16 17.74 -9.01
C ILE A 43 -7.86 18.85 -8.20
N GLU A 44 -7.42 20.08 -8.30
CA GLU A 44 -8.00 21.24 -7.63
C GLU A 44 -9.45 21.48 -8.08
N GLN A 45 -9.71 21.40 -9.38
CA GLN A 45 -11.05 21.55 -9.93
C GLN A 45 -11.95 20.39 -9.50
N LEU A 46 -11.43 19.15 -9.52
CA LEU A 46 -12.17 17.99 -9.05
C LEU A 46 -12.50 18.09 -7.56
N HIS A 47 -11.58 18.63 -6.75
CA HIS A 47 -11.83 18.88 -5.32
C HIS A 47 -12.87 19.99 -5.10
N ALA A 48 -12.85 21.04 -5.91
CA ALA A 48 -13.87 22.08 -5.87
C ALA A 48 -15.25 21.50 -6.21
N TYR A 49 -15.34 20.66 -7.24
CA TYR A 49 -16.56 19.95 -7.59
C TYR A 49 -17.03 19.02 -6.45
N LEU A 50 -16.12 18.22 -5.86
CA LEU A 50 -16.44 17.42 -4.69
C LEU A 50 -17.02 18.25 -3.54
N THR A 51 -16.45 19.43 -3.28
CA THR A 51 -16.91 20.32 -2.21
C THR A 51 -18.36 20.80 -2.42
N GLN A 52 -18.79 20.93 -3.68
CA GLN A 52 -20.17 21.28 -4.02
C GLN A 52 -21.13 20.12 -3.81
N VAL A 53 -20.75 18.90 -4.23
CA VAL A 53 -21.64 17.72 -4.22
C VAL A 53 -21.57 16.92 -2.92
N ASP A 54 -20.45 16.99 -2.20
CA ASP A 54 -20.23 16.36 -0.89
C ASP A 54 -19.42 17.30 0.02
N PRO A 55 -20.06 18.32 0.62
CA PRO A 55 -19.38 19.31 1.47
C PRO A 55 -18.66 18.70 2.67
N ILE A 56 -19.10 17.53 3.15
CA ILE A 56 -18.50 16.85 4.29
C ILE A 56 -17.12 16.34 3.90
N LEU A 57 -17.03 15.58 2.81
CA LEU A 57 -15.75 15.06 2.33
C LEU A 57 -14.88 16.15 1.71
N GLY A 58 -15.47 17.15 1.06
CA GLY A 58 -14.73 18.30 0.55
C GLY A 58 -13.95 19.05 1.62
N LYS A 59 -14.51 19.19 2.84
CA LYS A 59 -13.82 19.77 4.00
C LYS A 59 -12.78 18.85 4.64
N GLN A 60 -12.97 17.53 4.55
CA GLN A 60 -12.10 16.55 5.19
C GLN A 60 -10.89 16.18 4.36
N LEU A 61 -11.06 16.14 3.03
CA LEU A 61 -10.02 15.72 2.11
C LEU A 61 -9.16 16.90 1.66
N LYS A 62 -7.84 16.69 1.63
CA LYS A 62 -6.91 17.66 1.04
C LYS A 62 -6.74 17.37 -0.44
N THR A 63 -6.43 18.38 -1.25
CA THR A 63 -6.15 18.24 -2.70
C THR A 63 -5.04 17.23 -3.01
N THR A 64 -4.15 16.96 -2.06
CA THR A 64 -3.11 15.91 -2.18
C THR A 64 -3.67 14.48 -2.11
N ASP A 65 -4.92 14.28 -1.68
CA ASP A 65 -5.54 12.95 -1.56
C ASP A 65 -6.36 12.60 -2.81
N THR A 66 -5.69 12.59 -3.95
CA THR A 66 -6.28 12.39 -5.28
C THR A 66 -7.13 11.11 -5.36
N GLN A 67 -6.68 10.05 -4.73
CA GLN A 67 -7.37 8.75 -4.78
C GLN A 67 -8.74 8.82 -4.08
N ARG A 68 -8.83 9.46 -2.90
CA ARG A 68 -10.10 9.57 -2.18
C ARG A 68 -11.03 10.58 -2.81
N ILE A 69 -10.50 11.69 -3.32
CA ILE A 69 -11.27 12.67 -4.08
C ILE A 69 -11.87 11.99 -5.31
N GLY A 70 -11.04 11.31 -6.12
CA GLY A 70 -11.51 10.57 -7.29
C GLY A 70 -12.61 9.57 -6.95
N ARG A 71 -12.41 8.75 -5.91
CA ARG A 71 -13.41 7.78 -5.47
C ARG A 71 -14.72 8.42 -5.04
N ALA A 72 -14.69 9.54 -4.33
CA ALA A 72 -15.90 10.23 -3.91
C ALA A 72 -16.69 10.79 -5.10
N VAL A 73 -16.00 11.36 -6.08
CA VAL A 73 -16.61 11.86 -7.31
C VAL A 73 -17.16 10.72 -8.17
N GLU A 74 -16.41 9.61 -8.32
CA GLU A 74 -16.88 8.41 -9.02
C GLU A 74 -18.24 7.93 -8.48
N ILE A 75 -18.36 7.80 -7.15
CA ILE A 75 -19.62 7.36 -6.51
C ILE A 75 -20.74 8.35 -6.77
N TYR A 76 -20.47 9.65 -6.67
CA TYR A 76 -21.49 10.66 -6.92
C TYR A 76 -21.96 10.65 -8.38
N LEU A 77 -21.05 10.60 -9.34
CA LEU A 77 -21.39 10.55 -10.77
C LEU A 77 -22.19 9.30 -11.13
N GLN A 78 -21.87 8.17 -10.50
CA GLN A 78 -22.56 6.91 -10.77
C GLN A 78 -23.94 6.80 -10.12
N THR A 79 -24.11 7.37 -8.92
CA THR A 79 -25.29 7.10 -8.08
C THR A 79 -26.14 8.33 -7.80
N GLY A 80 -25.65 9.54 -8.06
CA GLY A 80 -26.30 10.80 -7.67
C GLY A 80 -26.29 11.05 -6.15
N LYS A 81 -25.68 10.15 -5.34
CA LYS A 81 -25.65 10.23 -3.87
C LYS A 81 -24.25 10.46 -3.36
N PRO A 82 -23.99 11.45 -2.49
CA PRO A 82 -22.68 11.73 -1.91
C PRO A 82 -22.09 10.52 -1.19
N LEU A 83 -20.75 10.33 -1.28
CA LEU A 83 -20.08 9.23 -0.61
C LEU A 83 -20.20 9.31 0.92
N SER A 84 -20.19 10.53 1.50
CA SER A 84 -20.46 10.73 2.93
C SER A 84 -21.80 10.19 3.38
N ALA A 85 -22.83 10.30 2.55
CA ALA A 85 -24.17 9.78 2.84
C ALA A 85 -24.22 8.23 2.81
N TRP A 86 -23.38 7.58 2.01
CA TRP A 86 -23.18 6.13 2.03
C TRP A 86 -22.42 5.69 3.28
N GLN A 87 -21.40 6.44 3.68
CA GLN A 87 -20.57 6.12 4.86
C GLN A 87 -21.33 6.26 6.18
N ASN A 88 -22.36 7.09 6.23
CA ASN A 88 -23.21 7.28 7.40
C ASN A 88 -24.32 6.21 7.55
N GLN A 89 -24.40 5.25 6.63
CA GLN A 89 -25.35 4.14 6.75
C GLN A 89 -24.83 3.10 7.76
N PRO A 90 -25.74 2.39 8.47
CA PRO A 90 -25.34 1.31 9.34
C PRO A 90 -24.57 0.24 8.54
N ALA A 91 -23.39 -0.11 8.99
CA ALA A 91 -22.60 -1.20 8.42
C ALA A 91 -22.78 -2.46 9.26
N ARG A 92 -22.94 -3.63 8.62
CA ARG A 92 -22.95 -4.92 9.30
C ARG A 92 -21.52 -5.42 9.41
N ALA A 93 -21.05 -5.60 10.65
CA ALA A 93 -19.75 -6.20 10.90
C ALA A 93 -19.90 -7.72 11.05
N LEU A 94 -18.92 -8.48 10.55
CA LEU A 94 -18.88 -9.92 10.81
C LEU A 94 -18.78 -10.22 12.31
N ALA A 95 -18.10 -9.36 13.04
CA ALA A 95 -17.96 -9.43 14.49
C ALA A 95 -19.26 -9.10 15.26
N ASP A 96 -20.35 -8.67 14.59
CA ASP A 96 -21.65 -8.48 15.21
C ASP A 96 -22.41 -9.79 15.44
N ASN A 97 -21.91 -10.91 14.94
CA ASN A 97 -22.56 -12.20 15.12
C ASN A 97 -22.53 -12.62 16.60
N PRO A 98 -23.68 -12.71 17.27
CA PRO A 98 -23.76 -13.01 18.72
C PRO A 98 -23.33 -14.42 19.07
N HIS A 99 -23.23 -15.32 18.07
CA HIS A 99 -22.78 -16.70 18.26
C HIS A 99 -21.27 -16.86 18.15
N GLN A 100 -20.53 -15.76 17.93
CA GLN A 100 -19.08 -15.76 17.78
C GLN A 100 -18.42 -14.88 18.85
N ARG A 101 -17.38 -15.43 19.47
CA ARG A 101 -16.51 -14.68 20.37
C ARG A 101 -15.24 -14.31 19.62
N TRP A 102 -14.88 -13.04 19.65
CA TRP A 102 -13.70 -12.50 18.98
C TRP A 102 -12.68 -12.04 20.01
N GLN A 103 -11.43 -12.42 19.78
CA GLN A 103 -10.28 -11.98 20.57
C GLN A 103 -9.28 -11.34 19.63
N ILE A 104 -8.68 -10.23 20.05
CA ILE A 104 -7.73 -9.45 19.26
C ILE A 104 -6.37 -9.47 19.95
N LEU A 105 -5.34 -9.94 19.24
CA LEU A 105 -3.96 -9.84 19.67
C LEU A 105 -3.24 -8.75 18.84
N ALA A 106 -2.91 -7.63 19.47
CA ALA A 106 -2.17 -6.53 18.86
C ALA A 106 -0.67 -6.64 19.20
N VAL A 107 0.13 -7.08 18.23
CA VAL A 107 1.59 -7.18 18.39
C VAL A 107 2.22 -5.84 18.08
N MET A 108 2.74 -5.16 19.10
CA MET A 108 3.29 -3.80 19.03
C MET A 108 4.68 -3.74 19.67
N PRO A 109 5.71 -4.34 19.06
CA PRO A 109 7.06 -4.36 19.62
C PRO A 109 7.66 -2.95 19.70
N ASP A 110 8.77 -2.82 20.44
CA ASP A 110 9.52 -1.57 20.48
C ASP A 110 9.89 -1.08 19.08
N ARG A 111 9.89 0.23 18.88
CA ARG A 111 10.11 0.84 17.59
C ARG A 111 11.53 0.62 17.07
N ASP A 112 12.53 0.72 17.95
CA ASP A 112 13.92 0.60 17.53
C ASP A 112 14.26 -0.85 17.24
N TRP A 113 13.71 -1.78 18.02
CA TRP A 113 13.76 -3.20 17.73
C TRP A 113 13.13 -3.51 16.35
N LEU A 114 11.92 -3.02 16.09
CA LEU A 114 11.25 -3.23 14.81
C LEU A 114 12.06 -2.64 13.63
N HIS A 115 12.66 -1.46 13.80
CA HIS A 115 13.48 -0.83 12.77
C HIS A 115 14.74 -1.66 12.44
N LYS A 116 15.38 -2.27 13.45
CA LYS A 116 16.50 -3.20 13.26
C LYS A 116 16.05 -4.47 12.53
N ARG A 117 14.91 -5.06 12.92
CA ARG A 117 14.34 -6.25 12.25
C ARG A 117 13.95 -5.99 10.80
N ILE A 118 13.38 -4.82 10.50
CA ILE A 118 13.07 -4.41 9.12
C ILE A 118 14.35 -4.31 8.29
N ALA A 119 15.41 -3.69 8.81
CA ALA A 119 16.68 -3.57 8.09
C ALA A 119 17.27 -4.96 7.81
N LEU A 120 17.42 -5.79 8.84
CA LEU A 120 17.95 -7.15 8.70
C LEU A 120 17.15 -7.98 7.71
N ARG A 121 15.81 -7.92 7.77
CA ARG A 121 14.96 -8.66 6.82
C ARG A 121 15.20 -8.22 5.38
N LEU A 122 15.28 -6.92 5.13
CA LEU A 122 15.54 -6.40 3.78
C LEU A 122 16.92 -6.82 3.29
N ASP A 123 17.95 -6.76 4.12
CA ASP A 123 19.30 -7.22 3.76
C ASP A 123 19.31 -8.70 3.37
N ILE A 124 18.64 -9.55 4.15
CA ILE A 124 18.46 -10.97 3.84
C ILE A 124 17.73 -11.16 2.49
N MET A 125 16.63 -10.41 2.26
CA MET A 125 15.88 -10.51 1.02
C MET A 125 16.74 -10.12 -0.20
N TRP A 126 17.55 -9.06 -0.10
CA TRP A 126 18.48 -8.67 -1.17
C TRP A 126 19.51 -9.75 -1.44
N GLN A 127 20.09 -10.34 -0.40
CA GLN A 127 21.07 -11.43 -0.52
C GLN A 127 20.45 -12.71 -1.11
N GLN A 128 19.18 -12.97 -0.83
CA GLN A 128 18.45 -14.12 -1.36
C GLN A 128 17.90 -13.92 -2.78
N GLY A 129 18.21 -12.80 -3.43
CA GLY A 129 17.89 -12.60 -4.84
C GLY A 129 16.54 -11.91 -5.09
N PHE A 130 16.07 -11.06 -4.19
CA PHE A 130 14.80 -10.33 -4.38
C PHE A 130 14.79 -9.49 -5.67
N LEU A 131 15.92 -8.88 -6.05
CA LEU A 131 15.96 -8.12 -7.29
C LEU A 131 15.87 -9.04 -8.53
N GLN A 132 16.53 -10.22 -8.47
CA GLN A 132 16.43 -11.25 -9.51
C GLN A 132 15.02 -11.78 -9.66
N GLU A 133 14.27 -11.92 -8.55
CA GLU A 133 12.84 -12.26 -8.60
C GLU A 133 12.04 -11.22 -9.39
N VAL A 134 12.25 -9.92 -9.13
CA VAL A 134 11.54 -8.84 -9.85
C VAL A 134 11.89 -8.85 -11.34
N ILE A 135 13.15 -9.11 -11.70
CA ILE A 135 13.60 -9.25 -13.08
C ILE A 135 12.88 -10.43 -13.75
N ALA A 136 12.89 -11.61 -13.13
CA ALA A 136 12.22 -12.79 -13.66
C ALA A 136 10.71 -12.59 -13.84
N LEU A 137 10.04 -11.93 -12.89
CA LEU A 137 8.63 -11.61 -12.99
C LEU A 137 8.32 -10.68 -14.17
N ARG A 138 9.17 -9.69 -14.43
CA ARG A 138 9.03 -8.79 -15.61
C ARG A 138 9.18 -9.54 -16.93
N GLN A 139 10.01 -10.57 -16.98
CA GLN A 139 10.18 -11.41 -18.18
C GLN A 139 8.98 -12.34 -18.40
N GLN A 140 8.52 -12.96 -17.31
CA GLN A 140 7.49 -13.99 -17.39
C GLN A 140 6.09 -13.42 -17.63
N TYR A 141 5.81 -12.20 -17.18
CA TYR A 141 4.48 -11.60 -17.20
C TYR A 141 4.50 -10.20 -17.79
N HIS A 142 3.42 -9.82 -18.48
CA HIS A 142 3.19 -8.44 -18.94
C HIS A 142 2.81 -7.54 -17.75
N LEU A 143 3.81 -7.14 -16.97
CA LEU A 143 3.62 -6.31 -15.81
C LEU A 143 3.77 -4.82 -16.16
N THR A 144 3.09 -3.98 -15.39
CA THR A 144 3.25 -2.52 -15.44
C THR A 144 3.46 -1.96 -14.04
N ALA A 145 4.13 -0.81 -13.92
CA ALA A 145 4.37 -0.12 -12.65
C ALA A 145 3.07 0.19 -11.87
N ASN A 146 1.93 0.26 -12.56
CA ASN A 146 0.63 0.62 -11.99
C ASN A 146 -0.14 -0.56 -11.41
N LEU A 147 0.28 -1.79 -11.66
CA LEU A 147 -0.36 -2.96 -11.07
C LEU A 147 -0.25 -2.92 -9.53
N PRO A 148 -1.31 -3.31 -8.81
CA PRO A 148 -1.31 -3.32 -7.34
C PRO A 148 -0.13 -4.08 -6.73
N SER A 149 0.26 -5.22 -7.33
CA SER A 149 1.42 -6.02 -6.91
C SER A 149 2.73 -5.25 -7.04
N MET A 150 2.95 -4.54 -8.16
CA MET A 150 4.16 -3.75 -8.41
C MET A 150 4.20 -2.44 -7.62
N ARG A 151 3.08 -2.01 -7.07
CA ARG A 151 3.01 -0.86 -6.16
C ARG A 151 3.34 -1.21 -4.71
N CYS A 152 3.50 -2.48 -4.38
CA CYS A 152 3.92 -2.91 -3.04
C CYS A 152 5.33 -2.40 -2.70
N VAL A 153 5.55 -2.16 -1.40
CA VAL A 153 6.88 -1.75 -0.90
C VAL A 153 7.88 -2.88 -1.19
N GLY A 154 9.04 -2.50 -1.67
CA GLY A 154 10.07 -3.42 -2.18
C GLY A 154 9.97 -3.54 -3.70
N TYR A 155 8.88 -4.09 -4.23
CA TYR A 155 8.66 -4.24 -5.67
C TYR A 155 8.69 -2.90 -6.40
N ARG A 156 8.03 -1.87 -5.89
CA ARG A 156 8.05 -0.54 -6.49
C ARG A 156 9.47 0.01 -6.60
N GLN A 157 10.26 -0.06 -5.53
CA GLN A 157 11.63 0.47 -5.53
C GLN A 157 12.55 -0.30 -6.48
N ALA A 158 12.39 -1.62 -6.55
CA ALA A 158 13.11 -2.45 -7.51
C ALA A 158 12.69 -2.14 -8.95
N TRP A 159 11.39 -1.94 -9.19
CA TRP A 159 10.87 -1.54 -10.50
C TRP A 159 11.44 -0.20 -10.96
N ASP A 160 11.33 0.85 -10.13
CA ASP A 160 11.85 2.20 -10.42
C ASP A 160 13.38 2.18 -10.70
N PHE A 161 14.11 1.33 -9.98
CA PHE A 161 15.54 1.11 -10.21
C PHE A 161 15.81 0.51 -11.58
N LEU A 162 15.09 -0.57 -11.95
CA LEU A 162 15.26 -1.24 -13.23
C LEU A 162 14.92 -0.31 -14.41
N GLU A 163 13.83 0.45 -14.31
CA GLU A 163 13.48 1.45 -15.33
C GLU A 163 14.55 2.55 -15.44
N LYS A 164 15.05 3.03 -14.32
CA LYS A 164 16.09 4.05 -14.32
C LYS A 164 17.36 3.56 -15.02
N ILE A 165 17.80 2.34 -14.74
CA ILE A 165 18.97 1.76 -15.40
C ILE A 165 18.71 1.55 -16.89
N GLN A 166 17.57 1.01 -17.27
CA GLN A 166 17.19 0.77 -18.65
C GLN A 166 17.22 2.06 -19.49
N ASN A 167 16.84 3.19 -18.87
CA ASN A 167 16.82 4.51 -19.52
C ASN A 167 18.17 5.26 -19.43
N THR A 168 19.21 4.68 -18.81
CA THR A 168 20.53 5.32 -18.73
C THR A 168 21.34 5.03 -20.00
N THR A 169 22.10 6.02 -20.49
CA THR A 169 22.89 5.97 -21.73
C THR A 169 23.85 4.78 -21.85
N VAL A 170 24.25 4.18 -20.75
CA VAL A 170 25.04 2.94 -20.71
C VAL A 170 24.31 1.76 -21.38
N PHE A 171 22.98 1.81 -21.45
CA PHE A 171 22.12 0.74 -21.97
C PHE A 171 21.44 1.03 -23.30
N THR A 172 21.56 2.24 -23.85
CA THR A 172 21.05 2.56 -25.19
C THR A 172 21.68 1.73 -26.30
N HIS A 173 22.79 1.03 -26.03
CA HIS A 173 23.44 0.08 -26.94
C HIS A 173 22.87 -1.34 -26.86
N TYR A 174 22.03 -1.67 -25.86
CA TYR A 174 21.39 -2.96 -25.68
C TYR A 174 19.94 -2.87 -26.11
N ASN A 175 19.70 -2.89 -27.43
CA ASN A 175 18.38 -2.74 -28.05
C ASN A 175 17.41 -3.92 -27.83
N ASN A 176 17.74 -4.89 -26.95
CA ASN A 176 16.95 -6.08 -26.76
C ASN A 176 16.77 -6.40 -25.26
N GLU A 177 15.54 -6.65 -24.82
CA GLU A 177 15.23 -6.96 -23.41
C GLU A 177 16.01 -8.17 -22.88
N GLU A 178 16.26 -9.19 -23.72
CA GLU A 178 17.06 -10.37 -23.35
C GLU A 178 18.50 -9.99 -22.97
N ASN A 179 19.14 -9.12 -23.74
CA ASN A 179 20.50 -8.64 -23.46
C ASN A 179 20.59 -7.79 -22.19
N PHE A 180 19.54 -7.02 -21.89
CA PHE A 180 19.46 -6.24 -20.65
C PHE A 180 19.42 -7.16 -19.42
N HIS A 181 18.63 -8.22 -19.48
CA HIS A 181 18.49 -9.16 -18.36
C HIS A 181 19.79 -9.96 -18.12
N GLU A 182 20.44 -10.42 -19.17
CA GLU A 182 21.73 -11.12 -19.05
C GLU A 182 22.80 -10.19 -18.47
N TYR A 183 22.85 -8.95 -18.95
CA TYR A 183 23.75 -7.94 -18.42
C TYR A 183 23.47 -7.64 -16.95
N MET A 184 22.21 -7.43 -16.56
CA MET A 184 21.83 -7.16 -15.16
C MET A 184 22.22 -8.33 -14.25
N THR A 185 21.98 -9.55 -14.69
CA THR A 185 22.37 -10.75 -13.94
C THR A 185 23.89 -10.83 -13.75
N ARG A 186 24.67 -10.55 -14.79
CA ARG A 186 26.14 -10.52 -14.73
C ARG A 186 26.69 -9.34 -13.92
N SER A 187 26.12 -8.15 -14.09
CA SER A 187 26.57 -6.92 -13.38
C SER A 187 26.24 -6.97 -11.90
N LEU A 188 25.16 -7.63 -11.50
CA LEU A 188 24.83 -7.84 -10.09
C LEU A 188 25.79 -8.82 -9.41
N LEU A 189 26.49 -9.67 -10.18
CA LEU A 189 27.47 -10.62 -9.67
C LEU A 189 28.90 -10.04 -9.59
N ASN A 190 29.22 -8.97 -10.35
CA ASN A 190 30.58 -8.47 -10.56
C ASN A 190 30.78 -7.02 -10.14
N THR A 191 30.29 -6.61 -8.97
CA THR A 191 30.30 -5.20 -8.59
C THR A 191 31.47 -4.78 -7.71
N HIS A 192 32.40 -4.00 -8.26
CA HIS A 192 33.12 -2.97 -7.51
C HIS A 192 33.21 -1.72 -8.39
N SER A 193 32.61 -0.59 -7.90
CA SER A 193 32.73 0.77 -8.45
C SER A 193 32.06 1.03 -9.81
N SER A 194 30.73 1.00 -9.86
CA SER A 194 29.94 1.42 -11.03
C SER A 194 28.83 2.36 -10.59
N PRO A 195 28.39 3.35 -11.41
CA PRO A 195 27.20 4.15 -11.16
C PRO A 195 25.95 3.34 -10.82
N ILE A 196 25.90 2.07 -11.25
CA ILE A 196 24.83 1.12 -10.93
C ILE A 196 24.80 0.80 -9.43
N GLU A 197 25.95 0.72 -8.77
CA GLU A 197 26.03 0.44 -7.34
C GLU A 197 25.41 1.55 -6.52
N ASP A 198 25.66 2.83 -6.87
CA ASP A 198 25.04 3.98 -6.22
C ASP A 198 23.51 3.96 -6.39
N TYR A 199 23.03 3.58 -7.58
CA TYR A 199 21.59 3.43 -7.82
C TYR A 199 21.00 2.26 -7.04
N ARG A 200 21.72 1.14 -6.92
CA ARG A 200 21.31 -0.02 -6.12
C ARG A 200 21.22 0.34 -4.65
N GLN A 201 22.22 0.99 -4.09
CA GLN A 201 22.21 1.45 -2.70
C GLN A 201 21.07 2.45 -2.45
N THR A 202 20.82 3.36 -3.40
CA THR A 202 19.70 4.30 -3.33
C THR A 202 18.36 3.57 -3.34
N MET A 203 18.18 2.55 -4.16
CA MET A 203 16.98 1.72 -4.20
C MET A 203 16.76 1.00 -2.86
N GLN A 204 17.78 0.37 -2.31
CA GLN A 204 17.71 -0.33 -1.03
C GLN A 204 17.34 0.61 0.11
N ASN A 205 17.94 1.80 0.17
CA ASN A 205 17.60 2.83 1.14
C ASN A 205 16.14 3.29 1.00
N LYS A 206 15.66 3.52 -0.23
CA LYS A 206 14.26 3.87 -0.49
C LYS A 206 13.31 2.76 -0.03
N ALA A 207 13.64 1.49 -0.26
CA ALA A 207 12.83 0.36 0.19
C ALA A 207 12.79 0.29 1.72
N LEU A 208 13.93 0.49 2.39
CA LEU A 208 14.03 0.54 3.85
C LEU A 208 13.14 1.65 4.43
N TYR A 209 13.25 2.88 3.91
CA TYR A 209 12.43 4.00 4.37
C TYR A 209 10.94 3.75 4.11
N ALA A 210 10.56 3.25 2.95
CA ALA A 210 9.17 2.94 2.61
C ALA A 210 8.58 1.88 3.54
N THR A 211 9.37 0.84 3.89
CA THR A 211 8.95 -0.21 4.84
C THR A 211 8.77 0.35 6.25
N ARG A 212 9.68 1.20 6.72
CA ARG A 212 9.55 1.89 8.02
C ARG A 212 8.31 2.80 8.06
N GLN A 213 8.00 3.49 6.96
CA GLN A 213 6.79 4.31 6.85
C GLN A 213 5.51 3.45 6.84
N LEU A 214 5.55 2.29 6.23
CA LEU A 214 4.44 1.32 6.30
C LEU A 214 4.22 0.86 7.74
N ALA A 215 5.27 0.46 8.44
CA ALA A 215 5.21 0.06 9.85
C ALA A 215 4.66 1.20 10.73
N LYS A 216 5.10 2.45 10.53
CA LYS A 216 4.56 3.62 11.25
C LYS A 216 3.05 3.76 11.07
N ARG A 217 2.53 3.56 9.84
CA ARG A 217 1.08 3.59 9.59
C ARG A 217 0.36 2.45 10.29
N GLN A 218 0.93 1.24 10.31
CA GLN A 218 0.36 0.10 11.05
C GLN A 218 0.27 0.41 12.54
N TYR A 219 1.31 0.98 13.14
CA TYR A 219 1.29 1.40 14.56
C TYR A 219 0.21 2.45 14.84
N THR A 220 0.04 3.42 13.97
CA THR A 220 -1.02 4.44 14.13
C THR A 220 -2.41 3.81 14.19
N TRP A 221 -2.67 2.84 13.32
CA TRP A 221 -3.92 2.11 13.28
C TRP A 221 -4.10 1.19 14.51
N MET A 222 -3.05 0.47 14.90
CA MET A 222 -3.10 -0.41 16.09
C MET A 222 -3.34 0.40 17.36
N ARG A 223 -2.65 1.54 17.52
CA ARG A 223 -2.91 2.43 18.67
C ARG A 223 -4.37 2.89 18.70
N LYS A 224 -4.92 3.30 17.55
CA LYS A 224 -6.34 3.64 17.46
C LYS A 224 -7.24 2.46 17.85
N LEU A 225 -6.94 1.26 17.38
CA LEU A 225 -7.68 0.05 17.70
C LEU A 225 -7.73 -0.20 19.22
N VAL A 226 -6.56 -0.19 19.88
CA VAL A 226 -6.44 -0.51 21.32
C VAL A 226 -6.88 0.64 22.24
N SER A 227 -7.02 1.87 21.75
CA SER A 227 -7.45 3.04 22.52
C SER A 227 -8.91 3.43 22.30
N THR A 228 -9.60 2.84 21.33
CA THR A 228 -11.01 3.16 21.07
C THR A 228 -11.88 2.45 22.10
N GLN A 229 -12.50 3.19 23.01
CA GLN A 229 -13.26 2.67 24.14
C GLN A 229 -14.33 1.66 23.70
N GLN A 230 -15.12 1.96 22.67
CA GLN A 230 -16.14 1.05 22.14
C GLN A 230 -15.58 -0.32 21.69
N LEU A 231 -14.33 -0.34 21.19
CA LEU A 231 -13.68 -1.59 20.78
C LEU A 231 -13.13 -2.34 21.98
N VAL A 232 -12.55 -1.63 22.95
CA VAL A 232 -12.03 -2.23 24.19
C VAL A 232 -13.15 -2.84 25.04
N GLU A 233 -14.30 -2.19 25.08
CA GLU A 233 -15.50 -2.71 25.80
C GLU A 233 -16.14 -3.91 25.10
N ARG A 234 -16.00 -3.97 23.77
CA ARG A 234 -16.62 -5.03 22.95
C ARG A 234 -15.75 -6.25 22.76
N PHE A 235 -14.43 -6.08 22.69
CA PHE A 235 -13.48 -7.15 22.38
C PHE A 235 -12.44 -7.30 23.47
N GLU A 236 -12.05 -8.53 23.75
CA GLU A 236 -10.86 -8.81 24.54
C GLU A 236 -9.62 -8.46 23.67
N ILE A 237 -8.95 -7.33 24.00
CA ILE A 237 -7.77 -6.86 23.27
C ILE A 237 -6.54 -7.10 24.12
N ILE A 238 -5.67 -7.99 23.65
CA ILE A 238 -4.36 -8.26 24.27
C ILE A 238 -3.30 -7.50 23.48
N THR A 239 -2.52 -6.66 24.17
CA THR A 239 -1.38 -5.96 23.56
C THR A 239 -0.09 -6.66 23.93
N TRP A 240 0.66 -7.09 22.94
CA TRP A 240 1.96 -7.70 23.11
C TRP A 240 3.07 -6.77 22.66
N THR A 241 3.88 -6.28 23.60
CA THR A 241 4.94 -5.30 23.34
C THR A 241 6.35 -5.86 23.49
N THR A 242 6.50 -6.95 24.25
CA THR A 242 7.81 -7.58 24.50
C THR A 242 7.95 -8.78 23.57
N ILE A 243 8.99 -8.77 22.75
CA ILE A 243 9.40 -9.92 21.94
C ILE A 243 10.76 -10.33 22.46
N ASP A 244 10.80 -11.42 23.23
CA ASP A 244 12.06 -12.00 23.71
C ASP A 244 12.81 -12.57 22.51
N GLU A 245 14.08 -12.22 22.39
CA GLU A 245 14.99 -12.80 21.40
C GLU A 245 15.39 -14.19 21.91
N THR A 246 14.62 -15.22 21.53
CA THR A 246 15.04 -16.63 21.66
C THR A 246 15.64 -17.13 20.38
#